data_1f0971da743384d631951459a7c84ca0
#
_entry.id   1f0971da743384d631951459a7c84ca0
#
_cell.length_a   1.000
_cell.length_b   1.000
_cell.length_c   1.000
_cell.angle_alpha   90.00
_cell.angle_beta   90.00
_cell.angle_gamma   90.00
#
_symmetry.space_group_name_H-M   'P 1'
#
loop_
_entity.id
_entity.type
_entity.pdbx_description
1 polymer ?
#
loop_
_entity_poly.entity_id
_entity_poly.type
_entity_poly.pdbx_seq_one_letter_code
_entity_poly.pdbx_strand_id
1 'polypeptide(L)'
;MTNTAENANLCGLNRKDFQTTINGKKTDLYILRNRKGYEVAISNYGGAICAIMVPDKDGNVANVVQGFDSIQALMETDEIYRSTLIGRYGNRICKGRFTLNGKDYQLATNDGPNHLHGGNKGYNLRVWD
;
A
#
# COMPACT_ATOMS: atom_id res chain seq x y z
N MET A 1 12.51 0.17 17.14
CA MET A 1 12.62 -0.45 15.79
C MET A 1 13.66 0.34 15.03
N THR A 2 14.81 -0.23 14.75
CA THR A 2 15.89 0.47 14.05
C THR A 2 15.64 0.36 12.55
N ASN A 3 15.50 1.51 11.90
CA ASN A 3 15.47 1.62 10.45
C ASN A 3 16.92 1.38 9.96
N THR A 4 17.22 0.14 9.60
CA THR A 4 18.57 -0.26 9.15
C THR A 4 18.75 0.09 7.68
N ALA A 5 19.05 1.36 7.40
CA ALA A 5 19.20 1.89 6.05
C ALA A 5 20.56 1.56 5.37
N GLU A 6 21.43 0.76 5.96
CA GLU A 6 22.77 0.50 5.42
C GLU A 6 23.18 -0.96 5.27
N ASN A 7 22.39 -1.92 5.73
CA ASN A 7 22.64 -3.33 5.44
C ASN A 7 21.78 -3.76 4.25
N ALA A 8 22.37 -4.46 3.28
CA ALA A 8 21.68 -5.03 2.14
C ALA A 8 20.37 -5.70 2.58
N ASN A 9 19.23 -5.18 2.09
CA ASN A 9 17.92 -5.79 2.37
C ASN A 9 17.76 -7.07 1.54
N LEU A 10 16.91 -7.99 2.02
CA LEU A 10 16.65 -9.25 1.35
C LEU A 10 15.82 -9.07 0.07
N CYS A 11 14.96 -8.07 0.05
CA CYS A 11 14.06 -7.82 -1.08
C CYS A 11 14.74 -7.16 -2.29
N GLY A 12 15.97 -6.64 -2.14
CA GLY A 12 16.72 -5.97 -3.21
C GLY A 12 16.16 -4.60 -3.62
N LEU A 13 15.15 -4.07 -2.91
CA LEU A 13 14.56 -2.78 -3.23
C LEU A 13 15.46 -1.64 -2.76
N ASN A 14 15.57 -0.60 -3.60
CA ASN A 14 16.33 0.59 -3.26
C ASN A 14 15.38 1.65 -2.67
N ARG A 15 15.64 2.07 -1.42
CA ARG A 15 14.84 3.08 -0.72
C ARG A 15 14.70 4.39 -1.50
N LYS A 16 15.74 4.81 -2.24
CA LYS A 16 15.74 6.04 -3.03
C LYS A 16 14.66 6.05 -4.12
N ASP A 17 14.32 4.88 -4.66
CA ASP A 17 13.33 4.75 -5.72
C ASP A 17 11.89 4.96 -5.22
N PHE A 18 11.72 5.06 -3.90
CA PHE A 18 10.44 5.35 -3.23
C PHE A 18 10.38 6.76 -2.64
N GLN A 19 11.44 7.55 -2.75
CA GLN A 19 11.54 8.87 -2.13
C GLN A 19 11.14 9.98 -3.10
N THR A 20 10.01 10.64 -2.84
CA THR A 20 9.54 11.84 -3.53
C THR A 20 8.64 12.65 -2.60
N THR A 21 8.03 13.72 -3.13
CA THR A 21 7.05 14.52 -2.40
C THR A 21 5.72 14.51 -3.15
N ILE A 22 4.66 14.05 -2.50
CA ILE A 22 3.30 14.00 -3.05
C ILE A 22 2.39 14.85 -2.16
N ASN A 23 1.79 15.89 -2.72
CA ASN A 23 0.91 16.82 -2.00
C ASN A 23 1.55 17.39 -0.70
N GLY A 24 2.84 17.73 -0.76
CA GLY A 24 3.59 18.30 0.36
C GLY A 24 4.08 17.29 1.41
N LYS A 25 3.76 15.99 1.25
CA LYS A 25 4.23 14.92 2.13
C LYS A 25 5.33 14.10 1.46
N LYS A 26 6.36 13.75 2.23
CA LYS A 26 7.47 12.92 1.75
C LYS A 26 7.08 11.45 1.75
N THR A 27 7.35 10.77 0.64
CA THR A 27 7.24 9.31 0.55
C THR A 27 8.57 8.64 0.89
N ASP A 28 8.50 7.39 1.33
CA ASP A 28 9.66 6.59 1.67
C ASP A 28 9.34 5.10 1.63
N LEU A 29 10.39 4.26 1.71
CA LEU A 29 10.32 2.82 1.88
C LEU A 29 10.86 2.44 3.26
N TYR A 30 10.07 1.67 4.00
CA TYR A 30 10.41 1.18 5.34
C TYR A 30 10.68 -0.32 5.28
N ILE A 31 11.87 -0.72 5.71
CA ILE A 31 12.27 -2.12 5.77
C ILE A 31 12.19 -2.59 7.21
N LEU A 32 11.33 -3.54 7.48
CA LEU A 32 11.15 -4.17 8.78
C LEU A 32 11.71 -5.58 8.74
N ARG A 33 12.58 -5.93 9.70
CA ARG A 33 13.18 -7.26 9.78
C ARG A 33 13.06 -7.81 11.20
N ASN A 34 12.71 -9.07 11.31
CA ASN A 34 12.72 -9.77 12.60
C ASN A 34 14.01 -10.60 12.78
N ARG A 35 14.20 -11.14 13.99
CA ARG A 35 15.38 -11.95 14.32
C ARG A 35 15.42 -13.33 13.62
N LYS A 36 14.32 -13.75 13.01
CA LYS A 36 14.19 -15.04 12.31
C LYS A 36 14.45 -14.93 10.80
N GLY A 37 14.89 -13.75 10.33
CA GLY A 37 15.21 -13.54 8.92
C GLY A 37 14.01 -13.19 8.02
N TYR A 38 12.83 -12.91 8.58
CA TYR A 38 11.70 -12.38 7.81
C TYR A 38 11.90 -10.89 7.60
N GLU A 39 11.60 -10.42 6.40
CA GLU A 39 11.68 -9.01 6.04
C GLU A 39 10.41 -8.57 5.33
N VAL A 40 9.94 -7.36 5.65
CA VAL A 40 8.82 -6.71 4.97
C VAL A 40 9.24 -5.31 4.55
N ALA A 41 8.99 -4.97 3.28
CA ALA A 41 9.19 -3.65 2.73
C ALA A 41 7.84 -2.96 2.51
N ILE A 42 7.65 -1.77 3.08
CA ILE A 42 6.39 -1.03 3.03
C ILE A 42 6.67 0.40 2.59
N SER A 43 5.95 0.88 1.58
CA SER A 43 5.90 2.30 1.25
C SER A 43 4.81 2.99 2.06
N ASN A 44 5.07 4.20 2.55
CA ASN A 44 4.04 5.02 3.17
C ASN A 44 3.07 5.66 2.16
N TYR A 45 3.33 5.57 0.87
CA TYR A 45 2.31 5.87 -0.14
C TYR A 45 1.35 4.70 -0.26
N GLY A 46 0.09 4.94 0.07
CA GLY A 46 -0.95 3.92 0.11
C GLY A 46 -0.77 2.86 1.20
N GLY A 47 0.26 2.95 2.06
CA GLY A 47 0.65 1.87 2.96
C GLY A 47 0.97 0.58 2.21
N ALA A 48 1.57 0.70 1.03
CA ALA A 48 1.75 -0.41 0.09
C ALA A 48 2.81 -1.40 0.58
N ILE A 49 2.45 -2.68 0.62
CA ILE A 49 3.40 -3.77 0.86
C ILE A 49 4.14 -4.05 -0.44
N CYS A 50 5.42 -3.68 -0.49
CA CYS A 50 6.26 -3.82 -1.69
C CYS A 50 6.98 -5.17 -1.76
N ALA A 51 7.30 -5.77 -0.60
CA ALA A 51 7.87 -7.11 -0.52
C ALA A 51 7.59 -7.75 0.83
N ILE A 52 7.44 -9.07 0.85
CA ILE A 52 7.49 -9.90 2.05
C ILE A 52 8.44 -11.06 1.76
N MET A 53 9.62 -11.02 2.39
CA MET A 53 10.65 -12.03 2.23
C MET A 53 10.53 -13.06 3.35
N VAL A 54 10.29 -14.30 2.97
CA VAL A 54 10.12 -15.42 3.91
C VAL A 54 10.97 -16.62 3.49
N PRO A 55 11.55 -17.37 4.44
CA PRO A 55 12.22 -18.63 4.13
C PRO A 55 11.17 -19.73 3.84
N ASP A 56 11.48 -20.59 2.89
CA ASP A 56 10.80 -21.86 2.68
C ASP A 56 11.24 -22.92 3.72
N LYS A 57 10.75 -24.15 3.59
CA LYS A 57 11.10 -25.27 4.47
C LYS A 57 12.59 -25.64 4.45
N ASP A 58 13.30 -25.30 3.38
CA ASP A 58 14.73 -25.59 3.18
C ASP A 58 15.62 -24.37 3.52
N GLY A 59 15.01 -23.25 3.96
CA GLY A 59 15.69 -22.02 4.34
C GLY A 59 15.94 -21.04 3.19
N ASN A 60 15.50 -21.34 1.96
CA ASN A 60 15.63 -20.41 0.84
C ASN A 60 14.63 -19.26 0.99
N VAL A 61 15.12 -18.03 0.92
CA VAL A 61 14.29 -16.83 1.10
C VAL A 61 13.75 -16.35 -0.24
N ALA A 62 12.44 -16.13 -0.32
CA ALA A 62 11.77 -15.61 -1.51
C ALA A 62 10.72 -14.55 -1.15
N ASN A 63 10.43 -13.68 -2.12
CA ASN A 63 9.32 -12.73 -2.02
C ASN A 63 8.00 -13.46 -2.32
N VAL A 64 7.02 -13.31 -1.43
CA VAL A 64 5.70 -13.98 -1.54
C VAL A 64 4.56 -13.02 -1.89
N VAL A 65 4.87 -11.77 -2.25
CA VAL A 65 3.87 -10.79 -2.69
C VAL A 65 4.19 -10.23 -4.07
N GLN A 66 3.17 -9.86 -4.81
CA GLN A 66 3.28 -9.08 -6.04
C GLN A 66 3.34 -7.60 -5.64
N GLY A 67 4.54 -7.13 -5.30
CA GLY A 67 4.78 -5.75 -4.89
C GLY A 67 5.15 -4.84 -6.05
N PHE A 68 5.77 -3.73 -5.70
CA PHE A 68 6.28 -2.72 -6.62
C PHE A 68 7.73 -2.42 -6.29
N ASP A 69 8.51 -2.02 -7.27
CA ASP A 69 9.95 -1.74 -7.14
C ASP A 69 10.26 -0.23 -6.99
N SER A 70 9.27 0.62 -7.21
CA SER A 70 9.43 2.07 -7.14
C SER A 70 8.11 2.80 -6.83
N ILE A 71 8.23 4.06 -6.40
CA ILE A 71 7.08 4.95 -6.22
C ILE A 71 6.39 5.23 -7.56
N GLN A 72 7.16 5.29 -8.65
CA GLN A 72 6.64 5.49 -10.00
C GLN A 72 5.71 4.34 -10.38
N ALA A 73 6.15 3.10 -10.21
CA ALA A 73 5.33 1.91 -10.48
C ALA A 73 4.05 1.87 -9.65
N LEU A 74 4.12 2.29 -8.36
CA LEU A 74 2.95 2.42 -7.48
C LEU A 74 1.95 3.46 -7.97
N MET A 75 2.42 4.57 -8.54
CA MET A 75 1.56 5.68 -8.99
C MET A 75 0.93 5.43 -10.36
N GLU A 76 1.60 4.69 -11.23
CA GLU A 76 1.21 4.49 -12.64
C GLU A 76 0.47 3.17 -12.89
N THR A 77 0.36 2.31 -11.89
CA THR A 77 -0.34 1.02 -12.05
C THR A 77 -1.84 1.20 -12.24
N ASP A 78 -2.41 0.42 -13.17
CA ASP A 78 -3.88 0.29 -13.29
C ASP A 78 -4.49 -0.50 -12.12
N GLU A 79 -3.68 -1.30 -11.41
CA GLU A 79 -4.09 -2.06 -10.24
C GLU A 79 -3.89 -1.27 -8.93
N ILE A 80 -4.52 -0.12 -8.85
CA ILE A 80 -4.33 0.88 -7.78
C ILE A 80 -4.63 0.39 -6.36
N TYR A 81 -5.27 -0.76 -6.21
CA TYR A 81 -5.59 -1.37 -4.90
C TYR A 81 -4.66 -2.52 -4.52
N ARG A 82 -3.78 -2.96 -5.44
CA ARG A 82 -2.88 -4.08 -5.19
C ARG A 82 -1.92 -3.76 -4.05
N SER A 83 -1.92 -4.62 -3.03
CA SER A 83 -1.05 -4.56 -1.85
C SER A 83 -1.13 -3.25 -1.04
N THR A 84 -2.17 -2.43 -1.23
CA THR A 84 -2.35 -1.14 -0.55
C THR A 84 -3.42 -1.20 0.55
N LEU A 85 -3.44 -0.18 1.41
CA LEU A 85 -4.51 -0.01 2.40
C LEU A 85 -5.82 0.38 1.74
N ILE A 86 -6.89 -0.30 2.13
CA ILE A 86 -8.25 -0.06 1.63
C ILE A 86 -9.07 0.64 2.70
N GLY A 87 -9.77 1.71 2.31
CA GLY A 87 -10.67 2.44 3.23
C GLY A 87 -11.07 3.83 2.71
N ARG A 88 -11.96 4.48 3.49
CA ARG A 88 -12.51 4.00 4.79
C ARG A 88 -13.34 2.71 4.68
N TYR A 89 -14.23 2.62 3.70
CA TYR A 89 -15.08 1.46 3.50
C TYR A 89 -14.46 0.54 2.43
N GLY A 90 -14.29 -0.73 2.76
CA GLY A 90 -13.79 -1.73 1.82
C GLY A 90 -14.90 -2.29 0.94
N ASN A 91 -14.57 -2.62 -0.30
CA ASN A 91 -15.49 -3.14 -1.30
C ASN A 91 -16.58 -2.13 -1.69
N ARG A 92 -17.76 -2.58 -2.15
CA ARG A 92 -18.74 -1.76 -2.84
C ARG A 92 -19.88 -1.29 -1.93
N ILE A 93 -20.34 -0.05 -2.19
CA ILE A 93 -21.63 0.44 -1.74
C ILE A 93 -22.47 0.67 -2.99
N CYS A 94 -23.61 -0.03 -3.07
CA CYS A 94 -24.51 0.02 -4.22
C CYS A 94 -24.96 1.46 -4.48
N LYS A 95 -24.79 1.92 -5.72
CA LYS A 95 -25.10 3.30 -6.17
C LYS A 95 -24.41 4.39 -5.33
N GLY A 96 -23.40 4.03 -4.53
CA GLY A 96 -22.76 4.95 -3.60
C GLY A 96 -23.68 5.54 -2.54
N ARG A 97 -24.82 4.91 -2.24
CA ARG A 97 -25.84 5.50 -1.38
C ARG A 97 -26.19 4.61 -0.19
N PHE A 98 -26.37 5.24 0.97
CA PHE A 98 -26.87 4.59 2.18
C PHE A 98 -27.57 5.60 3.10
N THR A 99 -28.41 5.08 3.98
CA THR A 99 -29.07 5.88 5.02
C THR A 99 -28.52 5.48 6.38
N LEU A 100 -28.13 6.44 7.20
CA LEU A 100 -27.67 6.23 8.56
C LEU A 100 -28.31 7.25 9.50
N ASN A 101 -28.94 6.79 10.58
CA ASN A 101 -29.66 7.63 11.56
C ASN A 101 -30.68 8.59 10.91
N GLY A 102 -31.43 8.09 9.92
CA GLY A 102 -32.44 8.86 9.20
C GLY A 102 -31.89 9.88 8.20
N LYS A 103 -30.58 9.94 8.01
CA LYS A 103 -29.92 10.82 7.03
C LYS A 103 -29.38 10.03 5.86
N ASP A 104 -29.69 10.50 4.64
CA ASP A 104 -29.16 9.94 3.40
C ASP A 104 -27.78 10.49 3.10
N TYR A 105 -26.89 9.58 2.67
CA TYR A 105 -25.52 9.89 2.24
C TYR A 105 -25.34 9.45 0.80
N GLN A 106 -24.76 10.32 -0.02
CA GLN A 106 -24.33 10.05 -1.37
C GLN A 106 -22.81 10.15 -1.44
N LEU A 107 -22.17 9.05 -1.83
CA LEU A 107 -20.72 8.95 -2.04
C LEU A 107 -20.38 9.01 -3.53
N ALA A 108 -19.11 9.26 -3.83
CA ALA A 108 -18.59 9.15 -5.18
C ALA A 108 -18.83 7.76 -5.76
N THR A 109 -19.23 7.69 -7.02
CA THR A 109 -19.37 6.44 -7.79
C THR A 109 -18.15 6.28 -8.68
N ASN A 110 -17.09 5.67 -8.14
CA ASN A 110 -15.80 5.46 -8.79
C ASN A 110 -15.62 4.08 -9.43
N ASP A 111 -16.68 3.27 -9.42
CA ASP A 111 -16.72 1.92 -10.02
C ASP A 111 -18.06 1.75 -10.74
N GLY A 112 -18.17 2.31 -11.95
CA GLY A 112 -19.42 2.39 -12.67
C GLY A 112 -20.50 3.07 -11.83
N PRO A 113 -21.66 2.42 -11.57
CA PRO A 113 -22.71 3.00 -10.74
C PRO A 113 -22.44 2.94 -9.24
N ASN A 114 -21.35 2.27 -8.80
CA ASN A 114 -21.10 1.98 -7.40
C ASN A 114 -19.94 2.80 -6.81
N HIS A 115 -19.94 2.93 -5.48
CA HIS A 115 -18.76 3.34 -4.74
C HIS A 115 -17.88 2.13 -4.46
N LEU A 116 -16.57 2.28 -4.59
CA LEU A 116 -15.58 1.22 -4.35
C LEU A 116 -14.42 1.74 -3.51
N HIS A 117 -14.04 0.98 -2.49
CA HIS A 117 -12.77 1.07 -1.75
C HIS A 117 -12.41 2.47 -1.22
N GLY A 118 -13.39 3.27 -0.81
CA GLY A 118 -13.16 4.62 -0.27
C GLY A 118 -13.27 5.75 -1.30
N GLY A 119 -13.64 5.42 -2.55
CA GLY A 119 -13.92 6.39 -3.61
C GLY A 119 -12.67 6.96 -4.29
N ASN A 120 -12.79 8.14 -4.89
CA ASN A 120 -11.75 8.74 -5.72
C ASN A 120 -10.45 9.11 -4.96
N LYS A 121 -10.49 9.18 -3.65
CA LYS A 121 -9.36 9.49 -2.77
C LYS A 121 -9.31 8.54 -1.59
N GLY A 122 -9.30 7.24 -1.87
CA GLY A 122 -9.18 6.18 -0.87
C GLY A 122 -7.82 6.19 -0.15
N TYR A 123 -7.66 5.26 0.79
CA TYR A 123 -6.44 5.13 1.59
C TYR A 123 -5.21 4.73 0.77
N ASN A 124 -5.44 4.04 -0.34
CA ASN A 124 -4.42 3.64 -1.32
C ASN A 124 -3.70 4.82 -2.00
N LEU A 125 -4.32 6.02 -2.02
CA LEU A 125 -3.77 7.21 -2.67
C LEU A 125 -3.27 8.27 -1.66
N ARG A 126 -3.00 7.87 -0.43
CA ARG A 126 -2.54 8.77 0.64
C ARG A 126 -1.11 8.48 1.03
N VAL A 127 -0.38 9.54 1.37
CA VAL A 127 0.89 9.43 2.09
C VAL A 127 0.57 9.40 3.58
N TRP A 128 0.94 8.32 4.23
CA TRP A 128 0.76 8.09 5.67
C TRP A 128 1.98 8.57 6.45
N ASP A 129 1.75 9.06 7.67
CA ASP A 129 2.79 9.49 8.62
C ASP A 129 3.19 8.33 9.53
#